data_44ba03165f416cd59169d0080c1a29e0
#
_entry.id   44ba03165f416cd59169d0080c1a29e0
#
_cell.length_a   1.000
_cell.length_b   1.000
_cell.length_c   1.000
_cell.angle_alpha   90.00
_cell.angle_beta   90.00
_cell.angle_gamma   90.00
#
_symmetry.space_group_name_H-M   'P 1'
#
loop_
_entity.id
_entity.type
_entity.pdbx_description
1 polymer ?
#
loop_
_entity_poly.entity_id
_entity_poly.type
_entity_poly.pdbx_seq_one_letter_code
_entity_poly.pdbx_strand_id
1 'polypeptide(L)'
;IEQQAPRGITTMLPSADAVAVGDELRSRFGLPVWQIAMTATDANRFALRIARHVTGRRKVLVFDWCYHGTVDEALNVLDGDRVVPRPGNTGWATDPELSVEVVQFNDVPALERALSTGEIAAVLAEPALTNIGIVAPDPGFHDALRRLTSDNGTVLIIDETHTICCGPGGATREWGLEPDMFVIGKPISGGVTCAAYGMTTDIAER
;
A
#
# COMPACT_ATOMS: atom_id res chain seq x y z
N ILE A 1 28.21 -5.73 0.95
CA ILE A 1 28.10 -7.05 0.31
C ILE A 1 29.37 -7.85 0.58
N GLU A 2 30.57 -7.35 0.27
CA GLU A 2 31.84 -8.07 0.46
C GLU A 2 32.05 -8.61 1.88
N GLN A 3 31.68 -7.83 2.90
CA GLN A 3 31.80 -8.26 4.30
C GLN A 3 30.74 -9.27 4.71
N GLN A 4 29.57 -9.25 4.06
CA GLN A 4 28.48 -10.16 4.38
C GLN A 4 28.51 -11.47 3.59
N ALA A 5 28.99 -11.44 2.34
CA ALA A 5 29.00 -12.63 1.49
C ALA A 5 29.66 -13.88 2.13
N PRO A 6 30.84 -13.75 2.82
CA PRO A 6 31.45 -14.90 3.51
C PRO A 6 30.65 -15.44 4.68
N ARG A 7 29.72 -14.65 5.25
CA ARG A 7 28.84 -15.02 6.37
C ARG A 7 27.53 -15.66 5.91
N GLY A 8 27.28 -15.68 4.59
CA GLY A 8 26.03 -16.09 3.99
C GLY A 8 25.07 -14.91 3.78
N ILE A 9 24.32 -14.99 2.70
CA ILE A 9 23.35 -13.96 2.28
C ILE A 9 21.90 -14.44 2.35
N THR A 10 21.69 -15.71 2.65
CA THR A 10 20.36 -16.31 2.84
C THR A 10 20.32 -17.01 4.19
N THR A 11 19.34 -16.64 5.00
CA THR A 11 19.12 -17.23 6.32
C THR A 11 17.65 -17.61 6.49
N MET A 12 17.35 -18.69 7.18
CA MET A 12 15.97 -19.08 7.48
C MET A 12 15.37 -18.27 8.64
N LEU A 13 16.22 -17.73 9.51
CA LEU A 13 15.83 -16.90 10.63
C LEU A 13 16.28 -15.45 10.39
N PRO A 14 15.55 -14.47 10.94
CA PRO A 14 15.97 -13.07 10.86
C PRO A 14 17.39 -12.89 11.43
N SER A 15 18.23 -12.15 10.71
CA SER A 15 19.54 -11.75 11.21
C SER A 15 19.44 -10.62 12.23
N ALA A 16 20.51 -10.36 12.98
CA ALA A 16 20.59 -9.20 13.86
C ALA A 16 20.38 -7.87 13.09
N ASP A 17 20.85 -7.82 11.84
CA ASP A 17 20.66 -6.65 10.98
C ASP A 17 19.17 -6.44 10.64
N ALA A 18 18.40 -7.51 10.44
CA ALA A 18 16.96 -7.41 10.20
C ALA A 18 16.21 -6.83 11.40
N VAL A 19 16.64 -7.17 12.62
CA VAL A 19 16.09 -6.56 13.85
C VAL A 19 16.39 -5.06 13.89
N ALA A 20 17.65 -4.68 13.65
CA ALA A 20 18.05 -3.27 13.64
C ALA A 20 17.30 -2.46 12.56
N VAL A 21 17.09 -3.04 11.36
CA VAL A 21 16.29 -2.43 10.30
C VAL A 21 14.84 -2.28 10.74
N GLY A 22 14.25 -3.29 11.37
CA GLY A 22 12.88 -3.23 11.91
C GLY A 22 12.70 -2.12 12.93
N ASP A 23 13.65 -1.94 13.84
CA ASP A 23 13.65 -0.87 14.84
C ASP A 23 13.75 0.52 14.19
N GLU A 24 14.59 0.66 13.17
CA GLU A 24 14.71 1.90 12.41
C GLU A 24 13.43 2.24 11.63
N LEU A 25 12.82 1.26 10.96
CA LEU A 25 11.54 1.43 10.26
C LEU A 25 10.43 1.84 11.23
N ARG A 26 10.36 1.19 12.38
CA ARG A 26 9.42 1.55 13.45
C ARG A 26 9.61 2.99 13.92
N SER A 27 10.84 3.40 14.14
CA SER A 27 11.18 4.78 14.58
C SER A 27 10.81 5.83 13.54
N ARG A 28 11.01 5.53 12.24
CA ARG A 28 10.75 6.48 11.15
C ARG A 28 9.28 6.60 10.80
N PHE A 29 8.57 5.48 10.76
CA PHE A 29 7.22 5.39 10.18
C PHE A 29 6.11 5.17 11.22
N GLY A 30 6.47 4.93 12.49
CA GLY A 30 5.52 4.84 13.61
C GLY A 30 4.75 3.52 13.73
N LEU A 31 4.78 2.63 12.74
CA LEU A 31 4.14 1.32 12.82
C LEU A 31 5.03 0.31 13.57
N PRO A 32 4.45 -0.49 14.50
CA PRO A 32 5.24 -1.33 15.39
C PRO A 32 5.77 -2.62 14.76
N VAL A 33 5.09 -3.17 13.75
CA VAL A 33 5.42 -4.48 13.15
C VAL A 33 5.82 -4.30 11.70
N TRP A 34 6.97 -4.89 11.32
CA TRP A 34 7.52 -4.78 9.98
C TRP A 34 7.96 -6.13 9.42
N GLN A 35 7.77 -6.31 8.12
CA GLN A 35 8.25 -7.45 7.35
C GLN A 35 9.01 -6.96 6.12
N ILE A 36 10.06 -7.70 5.77
CA ILE A 36 10.87 -7.43 4.58
C ILE A 36 10.32 -8.22 3.40
N ALA A 37 10.29 -7.59 2.24
CA ALA A 37 9.91 -8.18 0.96
C ALA A 37 10.99 -7.89 -0.08
N MET A 38 10.91 -8.55 -1.24
CA MET A 38 11.89 -8.34 -2.30
C MET A 38 11.57 -7.12 -3.14
N THR A 39 10.29 -6.87 -3.39
CA THR A 39 9.81 -5.74 -4.20
C THR A 39 8.60 -5.08 -3.55
N ALA A 40 8.31 -3.83 -3.91
CA ALA A 40 7.07 -3.17 -3.49
C ALA A 40 5.83 -3.90 -4.02
N THR A 41 5.93 -4.58 -5.18
CA THR A 41 4.88 -5.46 -5.68
C THR A 41 4.56 -6.57 -4.68
N ASP A 42 5.60 -7.26 -4.16
CA ASP A 42 5.40 -8.31 -3.17
C ASP A 42 4.85 -7.75 -1.86
N ALA A 43 5.38 -6.61 -1.41
CA ALA A 43 4.90 -5.94 -0.20
C ALA A 43 3.42 -5.57 -0.31
N ASN A 44 2.98 -4.99 -1.43
CA ASN A 44 1.57 -4.69 -1.70
C ASN A 44 0.71 -5.96 -1.74
N ARG A 45 1.17 -7.02 -2.42
CA ARG A 45 0.47 -8.31 -2.46
C ARG A 45 0.27 -8.90 -1.06
N PHE A 46 1.30 -8.86 -0.22
CA PHE A 46 1.20 -9.34 1.15
C PHE A 46 0.25 -8.47 1.98
N ALA A 47 0.35 -7.15 1.87
CA ALA A 47 -0.53 -6.22 2.58
C ALA A 47 -2.01 -6.43 2.20
N LEU A 48 -2.32 -6.55 0.91
CA LEU A 48 -3.69 -6.83 0.44
C LEU A 48 -4.20 -8.19 0.93
N ARG A 49 -3.33 -9.19 0.95
CA ARG A 49 -3.69 -10.52 1.45
C ARG A 49 -4.01 -10.52 2.94
N ILE A 50 -3.22 -9.81 3.73
CA ILE A 50 -3.46 -9.60 5.16
C ILE A 50 -4.77 -8.85 5.37
N ALA A 51 -4.99 -7.73 4.65
CA ALA A 51 -6.21 -6.95 4.76
C ALA A 51 -7.47 -7.78 4.46
N ARG A 52 -7.44 -8.63 3.43
CA ARG A 52 -8.52 -9.57 3.13
C ARG A 52 -8.73 -10.58 4.25
N HIS A 53 -7.66 -11.06 4.85
CA HIS A 53 -7.74 -12.03 5.97
C HIS A 53 -8.42 -11.40 7.18
N VAL A 54 -7.95 -10.25 7.63
CA VAL A 54 -8.44 -9.62 8.86
C VAL A 54 -9.86 -9.02 8.72
N THR A 55 -10.26 -8.67 7.50
CA THR A 55 -11.62 -8.12 7.26
C THR A 55 -12.63 -9.17 6.82
N GLY A 56 -12.18 -10.32 6.29
CA GLY A 56 -13.04 -11.32 5.65
C GLY A 56 -13.65 -10.87 4.31
N ARG A 57 -13.25 -9.70 3.79
CA ARG A 57 -13.78 -9.11 2.56
C ARG A 57 -12.87 -9.41 1.37
N ARG A 58 -13.37 -9.24 0.14
CA ARG A 58 -12.63 -9.60 -1.08
C ARG A 58 -12.14 -8.41 -1.87
N LYS A 59 -12.99 -7.39 -2.06
CA LYS A 59 -12.68 -6.24 -2.92
C LYS A 59 -11.62 -5.34 -2.30
N VAL A 60 -10.81 -4.76 -3.15
CA VAL A 60 -9.84 -3.71 -2.82
C VAL A 60 -10.22 -2.46 -3.58
N LEU A 61 -10.18 -1.32 -2.93
CA LEU A 61 -10.36 -0.04 -3.59
C LEU A 61 -9.00 0.53 -3.96
N VAL A 62 -8.87 0.97 -5.19
CA VAL A 62 -7.71 1.72 -5.70
C VAL A 62 -8.17 2.99 -6.39
N PHE A 63 -7.24 3.94 -6.57
CA PHE A 63 -7.54 5.16 -7.31
C PHE A 63 -7.23 5.01 -8.79
N ASP A 64 -8.06 5.63 -9.63
CA ASP A 64 -7.90 5.56 -11.08
C ASP A 64 -6.51 6.03 -11.51
N TRP A 65 -5.86 5.25 -12.40
CA TRP A 65 -4.49 5.46 -12.85
C TRP A 65 -3.39 5.42 -11.78
N CYS A 66 -3.65 4.88 -10.58
CA CYS A 66 -2.61 4.62 -9.58
C CYS A 66 -1.56 3.61 -10.09
N TYR A 67 -0.46 3.46 -9.38
CA TYR A 67 0.53 2.43 -9.69
C TYR A 67 1.14 1.84 -8.42
N HIS A 68 0.94 0.54 -8.21
CA HIS A 68 1.43 -0.21 -7.05
C HIS A 68 2.23 -1.47 -7.44
N GLY A 69 2.96 -1.39 -8.55
CA GLY A 69 3.66 -2.54 -9.12
C GLY A 69 2.73 -3.45 -9.93
N THR A 70 3.14 -4.69 -10.17
CA THR A 70 2.35 -5.68 -10.92
C THR A 70 1.39 -6.42 -10.00
N VAL A 71 0.52 -5.67 -9.35
CA VAL A 71 -0.58 -6.17 -8.52
C VAL A 71 -1.84 -6.09 -9.36
N ASP A 72 -2.52 -7.21 -9.56
CA ASP A 72 -3.68 -7.29 -10.47
C ASP A 72 -4.76 -6.26 -10.14
N GLU A 73 -5.00 -6.04 -8.84
CA GLU A 73 -5.97 -5.06 -8.36
C GLU A 73 -5.63 -3.62 -8.76
N ALA A 74 -4.34 -3.28 -8.81
CA ALA A 74 -3.87 -1.92 -9.11
C ALA A 74 -3.67 -1.66 -10.62
N LEU A 75 -3.88 -2.66 -11.46
CA LEU A 75 -3.76 -2.55 -12.91
C LEU A 75 -5.14 -2.43 -13.60
N ASN A 76 -6.06 -1.73 -12.92
CA ASN A 76 -7.40 -1.46 -13.41
C ASN A 76 -7.68 0.04 -13.42
N VAL A 77 -8.56 0.47 -14.31
CA VAL A 77 -8.94 1.87 -14.52
C VAL A 77 -10.43 1.99 -14.76
N LEU A 78 -10.95 3.21 -14.73
CA LEU A 78 -12.32 3.51 -15.11
C LEU A 78 -12.45 3.70 -16.63
N ASP A 79 -13.47 3.08 -17.20
CA ASP A 79 -14.01 3.38 -18.54
C ASP A 79 -15.49 3.76 -18.39
N GLY A 80 -15.76 5.04 -18.28
CA GLY A 80 -17.04 5.54 -17.77
C GLY A 80 -17.25 5.11 -16.31
N ASP A 81 -18.34 4.40 -16.05
CA ASP A 81 -18.66 3.86 -14.71
C ASP A 81 -18.20 2.40 -14.51
N ARG A 82 -17.45 1.84 -15.46
CA ARG A 82 -17.03 0.43 -15.42
C ARG A 82 -15.56 0.31 -15.04
N VAL A 83 -15.25 -0.67 -14.21
CA VAL A 83 -13.87 -1.08 -13.92
C VAL A 83 -13.39 -2.00 -15.02
N VAL A 84 -12.31 -1.61 -15.69
CA VAL A 84 -11.71 -2.38 -16.79
C VAL A 84 -10.19 -2.56 -16.57
N PRO A 85 -9.58 -3.61 -17.13
CA PRO A 85 -8.13 -3.72 -17.12
C PRO A 85 -7.47 -2.51 -17.79
N ARG A 86 -6.44 -1.99 -17.16
CA ARG A 86 -5.64 -0.88 -17.71
C ARG A 86 -5.08 -1.25 -19.09
N PRO A 87 -5.04 -0.33 -20.07
CA PRO A 87 -4.42 -0.59 -21.37
C PRO A 87 -3.00 -1.15 -21.22
N GLY A 88 -2.74 -2.30 -21.86
CA GLY A 88 -1.48 -3.03 -21.73
C GLY A 88 -1.41 -4.04 -20.58
N ASN A 89 -2.37 -4.08 -19.68
CA ASN A 89 -2.51 -5.17 -18.72
C ASN A 89 -3.07 -6.42 -19.44
N THR A 90 -2.28 -7.49 -19.44
CA THR A 90 -2.65 -8.77 -20.09
C THR A 90 -2.49 -9.91 -19.09
N GLY A 91 -3.32 -10.95 -19.25
CA GLY A 91 -3.18 -12.16 -18.42
C GLY A 91 -3.72 -12.02 -16.99
N TRP A 92 -4.64 -11.11 -16.75
CA TRP A 92 -5.33 -11.00 -15.46
C TRP A 92 -6.13 -12.27 -15.16
N ALA A 93 -6.05 -12.73 -13.92
CA ALA A 93 -6.58 -14.03 -13.52
C ALA A 93 -8.05 -13.97 -13.05
N THR A 94 -8.54 -12.79 -12.68
CA THR A 94 -9.87 -12.61 -12.09
C THR A 94 -10.58 -11.44 -12.75
N ASP A 95 -11.89 -11.55 -12.95
CA ASP A 95 -12.71 -10.42 -13.40
C ASP A 95 -12.51 -9.22 -12.44
N PRO A 96 -12.06 -8.06 -12.93
CA PRO A 96 -11.85 -6.88 -12.11
C PRO A 96 -13.07 -6.48 -11.28
N GLU A 97 -14.27 -6.55 -11.83
CA GLU A 97 -15.52 -6.17 -11.15
C GLU A 97 -15.78 -7.00 -9.86
N LEU A 98 -15.18 -8.20 -9.76
CA LEU A 98 -15.31 -9.07 -8.59
C LEU A 98 -14.28 -8.78 -7.48
N SER A 99 -13.15 -8.15 -7.83
CA SER A 99 -12.00 -8.02 -6.94
C SER A 99 -11.56 -6.60 -6.66
N VAL A 100 -12.00 -5.65 -7.49
CA VAL A 100 -11.53 -4.26 -7.44
C VAL A 100 -12.71 -3.29 -7.49
N GLU A 101 -12.57 -2.21 -6.76
CA GLU A 101 -13.33 -0.98 -6.90
C GLU A 101 -12.36 0.13 -7.30
N VAL A 102 -12.69 0.93 -8.29
CA VAL A 102 -11.85 2.04 -8.76
C VAL A 102 -12.63 3.33 -8.59
N VAL A 103 -12.01 4.33 -7.96
CA VAL A 103 -12.58 5.67 -7.83
C VAL A 103 -11.58 6.73 -8.28
N GLN A 104 -12.04 7.90 -8.68
CA GLN A 104 -11.15 9.02 -8.99
C GLN A 104 -10.48 9.50 -7.71
N PHE A 105 -9.20 9.86 -7.81
CA PHE A 105 -8.48 10.51 -6.71
C PHE A 105 -9.13 11.87 -6.43
N ASN A 106 -9.27 12.24 -5.18
CA ASN A 106 -9.98 13.43 -4.70
C ASN A 106 -11.53 13.37 -4.78
N ASP A 107 -12.15 12.33 -5.33
CA ASP A 107 -13.60 12.18 -5.33
C ASP A 107 -14.10 11.56 -4.00
N VAL A 108 -14.21 12.39 -2.96
CA VAL A 108 -14.70 11.96 -1.64
C VAL A 108 -16.13 11.37 -1.70
N PRO A 109 -17.09 11.94 -2.46
CA PRO A 109 -18.42 11.34 -2.61
C PRO A 109 -18.40 9.93 -3.22
N ALA A 110 -17.55 9.67 -4.22
CA ALA A 110 -17.40 8.33 -4.79
C ALA A 110 -16.76 7.36 -3.80
N LEU A 111 -15.74 7.81 -3.08
CA LEU A 111 -15.09 7.04 -2.02
C LEU A 111 -16.08 6.64 -0.92
N GLU A 112 -16.93 7.55 -0.46
CA GLU A 112 -17.96 7.30 0.55
C GLU A 112 -18.99 6.27 0.05
N ARG A 113 -19.48 6.42 -1.18
CA ARG A 113 -20.40 5.41 -1.78
C ARG A 113 -19.77 4.03 -1.84
N ALA A 114 -18.52 3.93 -2.30
CA ALA A 114 -17.81 2.65 -2.43
C ALA A 114 -17.61 1.97 -1.07
N LEU A 115 -17.16 2.71 -0.06
CA LEU A 115 -16.87 2.16 1.27
C LEU A 115 -18.15 1.79 2.04
N SER A 116 -19.26 2.52 1.83
CA SER A 116 -20.54 2.24 2.51
C SER A 116 -21.15 0.89 2.12
N THR A 117 -20.68 0.24 1.05
CA THR A 117 -21.13 -1.11 0.67
C THR A 117 -20.73 -2.19 1.68
N GLY A 118 -19.69 -1.94 2.48
CA GLY A 118 -19.13 -2.93 3.40
C GLY A 118 -18.36 -4.07 2.72
N GLU A 119 -18.11 -4.00 1.41
CA GLU A 119 -17.43 -5.06 0.64
C GLU A 119 -15.91 -4.86 0.53
N ILE A 120 -15.42 -3.65 0.84
CA ILE A 120 -14.03 -3.26 0.62
C ILE A 120 -13.15 -3.73 1.79
N ALA A 121 -12.17 -4.60 1.50
CA ALA A 121 -11.18 -5.07 2.47
C ALA A 121 -10.15 -4.00 2.79
N ALA A 122 -9.65 -3.34 1.77
CA ALA A 122 -8.63 -2.30 1.90
C ALA A 122 -8.82 -1.19 0.88
N VAL A 123 -8.38 0.01 1.23
CA VAL A 123 -7.99 1.05 0.27
C VAL A 123 -6.47 1.01 0.14
N LEU A 124 -5.96 0.83 -1.08
CA LEU A 124 -4.54 0.96 -1.39
C LEU A 124 -4.32 2.30 -2.08
N ALA A 125 -3.58 3.18 -1.45
CA ALA A 125 -3.43 4.57 -1.86
C ALA A 125 -1.96 5.01 -1.90
N GLU A 126 -1.61 5.83 -2.90
CA GLU A 126 -0.43 6.70 -2.82
C GLU A 126 -0.81 7.97 -2.03
N PRO A 127 0.10 8.62 -1.29
CA PRO A 127 -0.18 9.94 -0.69
C PRO A 127 -0.56 11.03 -1.71
N ALA A 128 0.02 10.98 -2.90
CA ALA A 128 -0.34 11.70 -4.10
C ALA A 128 -0.15 10.77 -5.29
N LEU A 129 -0.98 10.85 -6.34
CA LEU A 129 -0.72 10.05 -7.53
C LEU A 129 0.54 10.55 -8.24
N THR A 130 1.42 9.61 -8.60
CA THR A 130 2.74 9.97 -9.15
C THR A 130 3.02 9.33 -10.51
N ASN A 131 2.09 8.55 -11.05
CA ASN A 131 2.30 7.79 -12.28
C ASN A 131 1.76 8.49 -13.56
N ILE A 132 0.89 9.47 -13.40
CA ILE A 132 0.29 10.26 -14.50
C ILE A 132 0.64 11.75 -14.45
N GLY A 133 1.77 12.07 -13.90
CA GLY A 133 2.15 13.36 -13.35
C GLY A 133 1.96 13.34 -11.84
N ILE A 134 2.00 14.51 -11.21
CA ILE A 134 1.75 14.59 -9.76
C ILE A 134 0.34 15.16 -9.57
N VAL A 135 -0.56 14.32 -9.04
CA VAL A 135 -1.89 14.76 -8.61
C VAL A 135 -1.88 14.86 -7.09
N ALA A 136 -1.84 16.07 -6.60
CA ALA A 136 -1.85 16.35 -5.16
C ALA A 136 -3.24 16.06 -4.55
N PRO A 137 -3.30 15.71 -3.26
CA PRO A 137 -4.57 15.60 -2.55
C PRO A 137 -5.21 17.01 -2.41
N ASP A 138 -6.51 17.08 -2.62
CA ASP A 138 -7.28 18.26 -2.29
C ASP A 138 -7.35 18.46 -0.76
N PRO A 139 -7.53 19.69 -0.27
CA PRO A 139 -7.67 19.94 1.16
C PRO A 139 -8.78 19.08 1.79
N GLY A 140 -8.42 18.33 2.84
CA GLY A 140 -9.35 17.45 3.57
C GLY A 140 -9.56 16.06 2.95
N PHE A 141 -8.96 15.76 1.79
CA PHE A 141 -9.10 14.44 1.16
C PHE A 141 -8.55 13.31 2.06
N HIS A 142 -7.37 13.46 2.61
CA HIS A 142 -6.78 12.44 3.49
C HIS A 142 -7.53 12.26 4.82
N ASP A 143 -8.06 13.35 5.39
CA ASP A 143 -8.90 13.28 6.58
C ASP A 143 -10.19 12.49 6.28
N ALA A 144 -10.81 12.76 5.14
CA ALA A 144 -11.97 12.00 4.68
C ALA A 144 -11.63 10.52 4.42
N LEU A 145 -10.50 10.25 3.75
CA LEU A 145 -10.03 8.89 3.48
C LEU A 145 -9.83 8.11 4.78
N ARG A 146 -9.11 8.68 5.78
CA ARG A 146 -8.90 8.03 7.08
C ARG A 146 -10.21 7.79 7.83
N ARG A 147 -11.05 8.80 7.92
CA ARG A 147 -12.35 8.70 8.59
C ARG A 147 -13.23 7.62 7.95
N LEU A 148 -13.41 7.68 6.63
CA LEU A 148 -14.29 6.75 5.91
C LEU A 148 -13.79 5.30 6.00
N THR A 149 -12.48 5.06 5.92
CA THR A 149 -11.92 3.71 6.09
C THR A 149 -12.15 3.20 7.52
N SER A 150 -11.95 4.02 8.54
CA SER A 150 -12.20 3.67 9.94
C SER A 150 -13.67 3.37 10.20
N ASP A 151 -14.58 4.24 9.76
CA ASP A 151 -16.02 4.13 9.98
C ASP A 151 -16.59 2.84 9.34
N ASN A 152 -15.99 2.37 8.27
CA ASN A 152 -16.40 1.16 7.54
C ASN A 152 -15.58 -0.09 7.87
N GLY A 153 -14.62 -0.02 8.79
CA GLY A 153 -13.74 -1.15 9.13
C GLY A 153 -12.94 -1.67 7.94
N THR A 154 -12.51 -0.75 7.07
CA THR A 154 -11.67 -1.02 5.90
C THR A 154 -10.23 -0.68 6.23
N VAL A 155 -9.28 -1.54 5.87
CA VAL A 155 -7.85 -1.31 6.12
C VAL A 155 -7.32 -0.22 5.19
N LEU A 156 -6.69 0.82 5.74
CA LEU A 156 -6.00 1.84 4.94
C LEU A 156 -4.53 1.44 4.76
N ILE A 157 -4.14 1.20 3.52
CA ILE A 157 -2.75 0.89 3.13
C ILE A 157 -2.19 2.08 2.37
N ILE A 158 -1.12 2.70 2.87
CA ILE A 158 -0.40 3.77 2.18
C ILE A 158 0.86 3.21 1.55
N ASP A 159 0.97 3.33 0.24
CA ASP A 159 2.16 2.98 -0.54
C ASP A 159 3.01 4.22 -0.80
N GLU A 160 4.11 4.30 -0.07
CA GLU A 160 5.08 5.40 -0.14
C GLU A 160 6.23 5.16 -1.13
N THR A 161 6.14 4.12 -1.93
CA THR A 161 7.26 3.73 -2.81
C THR A 161 7.80 4.87 -3.68
N HIS A 162 6.98 5.86 -4.04
CA HIS A 162 7.41 7.06 -4.73
C HIS A 162 7.62 8.26 -3.78
N THR A 163 6.70 8.47 -2.86
CA THR A 163 6.66 9.66 -2.01
C THR A 163 7.58 9.59 -0.79
N ILE A 164 8.21 8.43 -0.55
CA ILE A 164 9.22 8.26 0.51
C ILE A 164 10.36 9.29 0.42
N CYS A 165 10.65 9.83 -0.75
CA CYS A 165 11.68 10.83 -0.98
C CYS A 165 11.32 12.23 -0.43
N CYS A 166 10.08 12.46 0.00
CA CYS A 166 9.65 13.74 0.57
C CYS A 166 10.29 14.06 1.92
N GLY A 167 10.87 13.06 2.61
CA GLY A 167 11.56 13.30 3.88
C GLY A 167 11.72 12.05 4.75
N PRO A 168 12.33 12.20 5.95
CA PRO A 168 12.47 11.10 6.89
C PRO A 168 11.11 10.66 7.48
N GLY A 169 10.45 9.70 6.88
CA GLY A 169 9.09 9.25 7.21
C GLY A 169 8.11 9.43 6.07
N GLY A 170 8.61 9.88 4.89
CA GLY A 170 7.82 10.05 3.68
C GLY A 170 6.77 11.16 3.77
N ALA A 171 5.91 11.23 2.77
CA ALA A 171 4.76 12.14 2.77
C ALA A 171 3.76 11.79 3.88
N THR A 172 3.67 10.53 4.28
CA THR A 172 2.82 10.08 5.39
C THR A 172 3.12 10.85 6.68
N ARG A 173 4.38 10.96 7.05
CA ARG A 173 4.77 11.73 8.25
C ARG A 173 4.61 13.23 8.04
N GLU A 174 5.00 13.74 6.88
CA GLU A 174 4.93 15.18 6.57
C GLU A 174 3.47 15.70 6.59
N TRP A 175 2.53 14.89 6.16
CA TRP A 175 1.10 15.25 6.10
C TRP A 175 0.27 14.67 7.23
N GLY A 176 0.90 13.99 8.22
CA GLY A 176 0.22 13.43 9.37
C GLY A 176 -0.78 12.33 9.03
N LEU A 177 -0.49 11.50 8.00
CA LEU A 177 -1.37 10.40 7.63
C LEU A 177 -1.25 9.26 8.64
N GLU A 178 -2.36 8.58 8.91
CA GLU A 178 -2.46 7.51 9.90
C GLU A 178 -2.91 6.18 9.25
N PRO A 179 -2.07 5.51 8.44
CA PRO A 179 -2.43 4.24 7.83
C PRO A 179 -2.46 3.08 8.84
N ASP A 180 -3.27 2.07 8.54
CA ASP A 180 -3.23 0.77 9.23
C ASP A 180 -2.06 -0.07 8.76
N MET A 181 -1.69 0.07 7.49
CA MET A 181 -0.53 -0.57 6.87
C MET A 181 0.23 0.41 5.98
N PHE A 182 1.52 0.16 5.84
CA PHE A 182 2.46 1.02 5.12
C PHE A 182 3.35 0.17 4.22
N VAL A 183 3.57 0.61 2.99
CA VAL A 183 4.44 -0.08 2.02
C VAL A 183 5.52 0.85 1.52
N ILE A 184 6.75 0.36 1.45
CA ILE A 184 7.89 1.07 0.86
C ILE A 184 8.74 0.14 0.00
N GLY A 185 9.36 0.72 -1.00
CA GLY A 185 10.32 0.04 -1.87
C GLY A 185 11.35 1.02 -2.44
N LYS A 186 11.75 0.81 -3.69
CA LYS A 186 12.70 1.67 -4.44
C LYS A 186 13.96 2.05 -3.65
N PRO A 187 14.06 3.22 -2.99
CA PRO A 187 15.35 3.70 -2.47
C PRO A 187 15.81 3.02 -1.19
N ILE A 188 14.98 2.21 -0.51
CA ILE A 188 15.25 1.78 0.87
C ILE A 188 16.49 0.91 1.06
N SER A 189 17.02 0.33 0.00
CA SER A 189 18.20 -0.56 0.10
C SER A 189 19.40 -0.09 -0.72
N GLY A 190 19.38 1.14 -1.23
CA GLY A 190 20.52 1.72 -1.94
C GLY A 190 20.90 0.98 -3.22
N GLY A 191 19.95 0.33 -3.90
CA GLY A 191 20.16 -0.35 -5.19
C GLY A 191 20.19 -1.88 -5.13
N VAL A 192 20.11 -2.47 -3.94
CA VAL A 192 19.84 -3.92 -3.80
C VAL A 192 18.33 -4.11 -3.72
N THR A 193 17.80 -5.15 -4.34
CA THR A 193 16.35 -5.43 -4.33
C THR A 193 15.83 -5.64 -2.91
N CYS A 194 14.96 -4.74 -2.47
CA CYS A 194 14.35 -4.79 -1.14
C CYS A 194 13.10 -3.91 -1.09
N ALA A 195 12.14 -4.34 -0.34
CA ALA A 195 10.96 -3.59 0.06
C ALA A 195 10.58 -3.97 1.49
N ALA A 196 9.67 -3.21 2.08
CA ALA A 196 9.13 -3.55 3.40
C ALA A 196 7.66 -3.14 3.47
N TYR A 197 6.93 -3.78 4.34
CA TYR A 197 5.60 -3.35 4.75
C TYR A 197 5.47 -3.38 6.26
N GLY A 198 4.81 -2.36 6.77
CA GLY A 198 4.53 -2.21 8.19
C GLY A 198 3.05 -2.32 8.48
N MET A 199 2.69 -2.61 9.73
CA MET A 199 1.30 -2.69 10.16
C MET A 199 1.14 -2.35 11.64
N THR A 200 -0.08 -2.00 12.01
CA THR A 200 -0.46 -1.78 13.42
C THR A 200 -0.45 -3.09 14.19
N THR A 201 -0.41 -2.99 15.51
CA THR A 201 -0.52 -4.17 16.40
C THR A 201 -1.84 -4.91 16.18
N ASP A 202 -2.95 -4.16 16.05
CA ASP A 202 -4.28 -4.77 15.81
C ASP A 202 -4.30 -5.66 14.56
N ILE A 203 -3.73 -5.19 13.46
CA ILE A 203 -3.62 -5.98 12.23
C ILE A 203 -2.71 -7.20 12.42
N ALA A 204 -1.61 -7.05 13.16
CA ALA A 204 -0.63 -8.12 13.34
C ALA A 204 -1.10 -9.25 14.28
N GLU A 205 -2.01 -8.97 15.20
CA GLU A 205 -2.56 -9.92 16.17
C GLU A 205 -3.77 -10.71 15.65
N ARG A 206 -4.38 -10.25 14.57
CA ARG A 206 -5.54 -10.88 13.90
C ARG A 206 -5.12 -11.83 12.80
#